data_98fa69bac35796b9c2e0f7fa3fbe6489
#
_entry.id   98fa69bac35796b9c2e0f7fa3fbe6489
#
_cell.length_a   1.000
_cell.length_b   1.000
_cell.length_c   1.000
_cell.angle_alpha   90.00
_cell.angle_beta   90.00
_cell.angle_gamma   90.00
#
_symmetry.space_group_name_H-M   'P 1'
#
loop_
_entity.id
_entity.type
_entity.pdbx_description
1 polymer ?
#
loop_
_entity_poly.entity_id
_entity_poly.type
_entity_poly.pdbx_seq_one_letter_code
_entity_poly.pdbx_strand_id
1 'polypeptide(L)'
;MLKKTAGFSAVLRNKKREKNFQTKHKIGKNSFTRVRKLGFDKIMTMMIKKSSKSLQNSINDTQLTLGEDVTITNSAYTQARAKLNYTAFKEFAEIARDMFYEDGEYETYKSYRLLAIDGSVTTLPNTVDVKKEFNPMKAKCQIKDFTKDVSQGRVSCLFDVLNNIAIDSSITNKNKSENNDLVAYDERTLALQHLYGCTQEDLTIMDRGYPSFEIFAAVHNNTNILCRLRKNIFSKAKFLFDAHSEKKDVILVINAPKYLKDELQENGIPTKMKIRFIQVILDNGTVEVLCTNVLDNERLKTSDFKELYALRWGIETYFDLIKNRLSLENFTGQTSLAVKQDFFATIFLTNYESMMTYDMNEELKETTKENKYIQKVNKAVSFNVIKHKVFDLLYLDNPLDEMLEQMEKLFLTNTIVIRPNRKSKPRLDKNIHKSTIATNSINHLKRKKKNVGN
;
A
#
# COMPACT_ATOMS: atom_id res chain seq x y z
N MET A 1 -13.72 21.53 6.00
CA MET A 1 -13.36 20.20 6.54
C MET A 1 -14.52 19.21 6.56
N LEU A 2 -15.45 19.25 7.49
CA LEU A 2 -16.58 18.30 7.63
C LEU A 2 -17.44 18.16 6.38
N LYS A 3 -17.75 19.27 5.68
CA LYS A 3 -18.53 19.25 4.42
C LYS A 3 -17.83 18.45 3.32
N LYS A 4 -16.50 18.54 3.22
CA LYS A 4 -15.68 17.79 2.24
C LYS A 4 -15.75 16.28 2.53
N THR A 5 -15.56 15.87 3.79
CA THR A 5 -15.67 14.47 4.21
C THR A 5 -17.08 13.90 4.06
N ALA A 6 -18.13 14.69 4.37
CA ALA A 6 -19.51 14.29 4.14
C ALA A 6 -19.79 14.11 2.63
N GLY A 7 -19.30 15.01 1.80
CA GLY A 7 -19.36 14.92 0.33
C GLY A 7 -18.68 13.64 -0.19
N PHE A 8 -17.48 13.32 0.27
CA PHE A 8 -16.76 12.11 -0.09
C PHE A 8 -17.52 10.84 0.27
N SER A 9 -18.04 10.79 1.50
CA SER A 9 -18.84 9.64 1.95
C SER A 9 -20.10 9.47 1.11
N ALA A 10 -20.78 10.55 0.76
CA ALA A 10 -21.96 10.55 -0.09
C ALA A 10 -21.65 10.04 -1.52
N VAL A 11 -20.58 10.54 -2.14
CA VAL A 11 -20.14 10.09 -3.48
C VAL A 11 -19.86 8.59 -3.48
N LEU A 12 -19.07 8.09 -2.52
CA LEU A 12 -18.75 6.67 -2.40
C LEU A 12 -19.99 5.80 -2.11
N ARG A 13 -20.93 6.32 -1.29
CA ARG A 13 -22.20 5.66 -0.98
C ARG A 13 -23.06 5.51 -2.24
N ASN A 14 -23.20 6.59 -3.01
CA ASN A 14 -23.95 6.59 -4.25
C ASN A 14 -23.30 5.69 -5.30
N LYS A 15 -21.97 5.78 -5.44
CA LYS A 15 -21.20 5.01 -6.43
C LYS A 15 -21.45 3.51 -6.33
N LYS A 16 -21.36 2.91 -5.15
CA LYS A 16 -21.59 1.46 -4.99
C LYS A 16 -23.05 1.03 -5.18
N ARG A 17 -24.01 1.96 -5.22
CA ARG A 17 -25.43 1.71 -5.51
C ARG A 17 -25.75 1.81 -7.00
N GLU A 18 -24.88 2.43 -7.78
CA GLU A 18 -25.04 2.55 -9.24
C GLU A 18 -25.09 1.17 -9.89
N LYS A 19 -26.12 0.95 -10.76
CA LYS A 19 -26.27 -0.33 -11.48
C LYS A 19 -25.05 -0.65 -12.37
N ASN A 20 -24.44 0.37 -12.98
CA ASN A 20 -23.26 0.20 -13.81
C ASN A 20 -22.08 -0.29 -12.99
N PHE A 21 -21.79 0.30 -11.83
CA PHE A 21 -20.76 -0.13 -10.91
C PHE A 21 -20.98 -1.57 -10.44
N GLN A 22 -22.19 -1.88 -9.98
CA GLN A 22 -22.52 -3.25 -9.54
C GLN A 22 -22.41 -4.27 -10.69
N THR A 23 -22.82 -3.91 -11.90
CA THR A 23 -22.73 -4.80 -13.07
C THR A 23 -21.29 -5.04 -13.48
N LYS A 24 -20.42 -4.04 -13.42
CA LYS A 24 -18.99 -4.13 -13.68
C LYS A 24 -18.26 -5.06 -12.71
N HIS A 25 -18.67 -5.04 -11.43
CA HIS A 25 -17.93 -5.70 -10.35
C HIS A 25 -18.61 -6.96 -9.79
N LYS A 26 -19.74 -7.40 -10.33
CA LYS A 26 -20.33 -8.69 -9.93
C LYS A 26 -19.71 -9.85 -10.71
N ILE A 27 -19.55 -10.98 -10.04
CA ILE A 27 -19.13 -12.24 -10.64
C ILE A 27 -20.39 -13.07 -10.93
N GLY A 28 -20.60 -13.40 -12.19
CA GLY A 28 -21.77 -14.13 -12.67
C GLY A 28 -22.98 -13.24 -12.99
N LYS A 29 -23.60 -13.54 -14.14
CA LYS A 29 -24.67 -12.73 -14.77
C LYS A 29 -25.85 -12.48 -13.81
N ASN A 30 -26.22 -13.49 -13.00
CA ASN A 30 -27.39 -13.47 -12.11
C ASN A 30 -27.04 -13.08 -10.66
N SER A 31 -25.82 -12.60 -10.39
CA SER A 31 -25.42 -12.18 -9.04
C SER A 31 -26.02 -10.82 -8.70
N PHE A 32 -26.48 -10.70 -7.44
CA PHE A 32 -27.11 -9.48 -6.87
C PHE A 32 -28.34 -8.95 -7.63
N THR A 33 -29.06 -9.84 -8.36
CA THR A 33 -30.26 -9.45 -9.11
C THR A 33 -31.53 -9.48 -8.27
N ARG A 34 -31.54 -10.20 -7.15
CA ARG A 34 -32.69 -10.31 -6.22
C ARG A 34 -32.40 -9.53 -4.95
N VAL A 35 -33.41 -8.88 -4.40
CA VAL A 35 -33.32 -8.26 -3.06
C VAL A 35 -33.11 -9.38 -2.03
N ARG A 36 -31.92 -9.36 -1.40
CA ARG A 36 -31.52 -10.32 -0.36
C ARG A 36 -30.97 -9.58 0.84
N LYS A 37 -30.87 -10.25 2.00
CA LYS A 37 -30.31 -9.75 3.25
C LYS A 37 -28.85 -9.25 3.09
N LEU A 38 -28.10 -9.82 2.14
CA LEU A 38 -26.73 -9.41 1.76
C LEU A 38 -26.74 -8.92 0.30
N GLY A 39 -27.06 -7.66 0.10
CA GLY A 39 -26.90 -6.95 -1.16
C GLY A 39 -25.45 -6.61 -1.45
N PHE A 40 -25.18 -6.14 -2.69
CA PHE A 40 -23.83 -5.76 -3.15
C PHE A 40 -23.18 -4.70 -2.23
N ASP A 41 -23.88 -3.62 -1.95
CA ASP A 41 -23.42 -2.49 -1.14
C ASP A 41 -23.18 -2.87 0.32
N LYS A 42 -24.04 -3.72 0.89
CA LYS A 42 -23.91 -4.19 2.27
C LYS A 42 -22.69 -5.11 2.43
N ILE A 43 -22.53 -6.11 1.54
CA ILE A 43 -21.39 -7.03 1.61
C ILE A 43 -20.06 -6.29 1.41
N MET A 44 -20.02 -5.31 0.50
CA MET A 44 -18.85 -4.46 0.28
C MET A 44 -18.48 -3.67 1.54
N THR A 45 -19.46 -3.03 2.20
CA THR A 45 -19.25 -2.28 3.45
C THR A 45 -18.77 -3.17 4.60
N MET A 46 -19.37 -4.39 4.73
CA MET A 46 -18.92 -5.38 5.73
C MET A 46 -17.46 -5.77 5.55
N MET A 47 -16.99 -5.88 4.31
CA MET A 47 -15.60 -6.24 4.01
C MET A 47 -14.64 -5.09 4.32
N ILE A 48 -15.01 -3.84 4.07
CA ILE A 48 -14.22 -2.66 4.46
C ILE A 48 -14.06 -2.59 5.98
N LYS A 49 -15.12 -2.93 6.75
CA LYS A 49 -15.07 -2.99 8.22
C LYS A 49 -13.98 -3.92 8.73
N LYS A 50 -13.67 -4.99 8.03
CA LYS A 50 -12.69 -6.04 8.34
C LYS A 50 -12.30 -6.08 9.83
N SER A 51 -12.72 -7.11 10.53
CA SER A 51 -12.45 -7.30 11.97
C SER A 51 -11.47 -8.46 12.19
N SER A 52 -10.69 -8.39 13.28
CA SER A 52 -9.87 -9.52 13.76
C SER A 52 -10.69 -10.59 14.51
N LYS A 53 -11.99 -10.35 14.76
CA LYS A 53 -12.93 -11.28 15.37
C LYS A 53 -13.20 -12.48 14.45
N SER A 54 -13.82 -13.55 15.00
CA SER A 54 -14.32 -14.62 14.16
C SER A 54 -15.38 -14.08 13.16
N LEU A 55 -15.51 -14.73 12.00
CA LEU A 55 -16.42 -14.27 10.95
C LEU A 55 -17.85 -14.11 11.46
N GLN A 56 -18.37 -15.09 12.22
CA GLN A 56 -19.72 -15.00 12.76
C GLN A 56 -19.90 -13.85 13.73
N ASN A 57 -18.91 -13.59 14.59
CA ASN A 57 -18.98 -12.45 15.51
C ASN A 57 -18.96 -11.11 14.75
N SER A 58 -18.18 -11.01 13.67
CA SER A 58 -18.17 -9.82 12.82
C SER A 58 -19.50 -9.60 12.10
N ILE A 59 -20.17 -10.68 11.67
CA ILE A 59 -21.52 -10.64 11.09
C ILE A 59 -22.54 -10.19 12.15
N ASN A 60 -22.52 -10.80 13.33
CA ASN A 60 -23.43 -10.47 14.42
C ASN A 60 -23.26 -9.00 14.88
N ASP A 61 -22.01 -8.53 15.03
CA ASP A 61 -21.73 -7.11 15.35
C ASP A 61 -22.31 -6.16 14.29
N THR A 62 -22.30 -6.57 13.01
CA THR A 62 -22.90 -5.77 11.94
C THR A 62 -24.41 -5.72 12.04
N GLN A 63 -25.05 -6.86 12.32
CA GLN A 63 -26.50 -6.93 12.49
C GLN A 63 -26.97 -6.09 13.67
N LEU A 64 -26.26 -6.18 14.81
CA LEU A 64 -26.54 -5.33 15.97
C LEU A 64 -26.37 -3.84 15.66
N THR A 65 -25.32 -3.48 14.91
CA THR A 65 -25.07 -2.08 14.49
C THR A 65 -26.21 -1.54 13.61
N LEU A 66 -26.79 -2.39 12.76
CA LEU A 66 -27.88 -2.02 11.84
C LEU A 66 -29.29 -2.17 12.46
N GLY A 67 -29.40 -2.68 13.68
CA GLY A 67 -30.71 -2.95 14.31
C GLY A 67 -31.53 -4.02 13.58
N GLU A 68 -30.86 -4.94 12.87
CA GLU A 68 -31.54 -5.96 12.07
C GLU A 68 -31.81 -7.23 12.87
N ASP A 69 -33.06 -7.60 12.99
CA ASP A 69 -33.47 -8.88 13.58
C ASP A 69 -33.46 -10.00 12.51
N VAL A 70 -32.27 -10.30 12.01
CA VAL A 70 -32.09 -11.26 10.93
C VAL A 70 -30.81 -12.05 11.10
N THR A 71 -30.89 -13.36 11.23
CA THR A 71 -29.70 -14.23 11.28
C THR A 71 -29.07 -14.38 9.90
N ILE A 72 -27.79 -13.98 9.80
CA ILE A 72 -26.93 -14.23 8.65
C ILE A 72 -25.87 -15.24 9.06
N THR A 73 -25.76 -16.35 8.33
CA THR A 73 -24.77 -17.39 8.59
C THR A 73 -23.44 -17.11 7.88
N ASN A 74 -22.33 -17.68 8.38
CA ASN A 74 -21.04 -17.66 7.71
C ASN A 74 -21.12 -18.13 6.24
N SER A 75 -21.93 -19.17 5.98
CA SER A 75 -22.11 -19.72 4.64
C SER A 75 -22.79 -18.71 3.71
N ALA A 76 -23.86 -18.04 4.17
CA ALA A 76 -24.54 -17.01 3.40
C ALA A 76 -23.61 -15.83 3.07
N TYR A 77 -22.81 -15.40 4.05
CA TYR A 77 -21.80 -14.35 3.84
C TYR A 77 -20.75 -14.78 2.82
N THR A 78 -20.17 -15.97 2.96
CA THR A 78 -19.11 -16.47 2.06
C THR A 78 -19.63 -16.63 0.63
N GLN A 79 -20.87 -17.12 0.45
CA GLN A 79 -21.51 -17.22 -0.86
C GLN A 79 -21.82 -15.85 -1.50
N ALA A 80 -22.24 -14.87 -0.69
CA ALA A 80 -22.45 -13.50 -1.18
C ALA A 80 -21.13 -12.85 -1.58
N ARG A 81 -20.09 -12.98 -0.74
CA ARG A 81 -18.75 -12.49 -0.98
C ARG A 81 -18.13 -13.03 -2.28
N ALA A 82 -18.30 -14.33 -2.55
CA ALA A 82 -17.78 -14.97 -3.78
C ALA A 82 -18.40 -14.40 -5.08
N LYS A 83 -19.48 -13.62 -4.99
CA LYS A 83 -20.13 -12.96 -6.13
C LYS A 83 -19.63 -11.53 -6.38
N LEU A 84 -18.77 -10.99 -5.52
CA LEU A 84 -18.20 -9.65 -5.61
C LEU A 84 -16.77 -9.75 -6.14
N ASN A 85 -16.44 -9.01 -7.22
CA ASN A 85 -15.08 -8.92 -7.71
C ASN A 85 -14.25 -7.96 -6.84
N TYR A 86 -12.98 -8.30 -6.59
CA TYR A 86 -12.04 -7.43 -5.86
C TYR A 86 -11.82 -6.07 -6.53
N THR A 87 -12.03 -5.98 -7.84
CA THR A 87 -11.91 -4.74 -8.62
C THR A 87 -12.84 -3.64 -8.13
N ALA A 88 -13.93 -3.96 -7.42
CA ALA A 88 -14.78 -2.97 -6.76
C ALA A 88 -14.02 -2.16 -5.71
N PHE A 89 -13.19 -2.82 -4.91
CA PHE A 89 -12.36 -2.16 -3.90
C PHE A 89 -11.19 -1.40 -4.51
N LYS A 90 -10.64 -1.93 -5.61
CA LYS A 90 -9.59 -1.23 -6.37
C LYS A 90 -10.13 0.09 -6.91
N GLU A 91 -11.27 0.07 -7.62
CA GLU A 91 -11.91 1.30 -8.14
C GLU A 91 -12.31 2.26 -7.00
N PHE A 92 -12.73 1.76 -5.84
CA PHE A 92 -13.01 2.60 -4.68
C PHE A 92 -11.75 3.30 -4.14
N ALA A 93 -10.61 2.61 -4.13
CA ALA A 93 -9.34 3.23 -3.74
C ALA A 93 -8.89 4.29 -4.75
N GLU A 94 -9.13 4.04 -6.05
CA GLU A 94 -8.87 4.99 -7.15
C GLU A 94 -9.76 6.23 -7.02
N ILE A 95 -11.07 6.05 -6.80
CA ILE A 95 -12.02 7.16 -6.57
C ILE A 95 -11.59 8.00 -5.37
N ALA A 96 -11.24 7.36 -4.24
CA ALA A 96 -10.78 8.07 -3.06
C ALA A 96 -9.51 8.86 -3.33
N ARG A 97 -8.54 8.28 -4.06
CA ARG A 97 -7.33 8.97 -4.51
C ARG A 97 -7.67 10.19 -5.37
N ASP A 98 -8.50 10.01 -6.40
CA ASP A 98 -8.82 11.06 -7.37
C ASP A 98 -9.54 12.23 -6.69
N MET A 99 -10.49 11.94 -5.81
CA MET A 99 -11.18 12.94 -5.00
C MET A 99 -10.24 13.70 -4.05
N PHE A 100 -9.19 13.06 -3.56
CA PHE A 100 -8.20 13.71 -2.71
C PHE A 100 -7.42 14.80 -3.48
N TYR A 101 -7.09 14.54 -4.76
CA TYR A 101 -6.30 15.44 -5.58
C TYR A 101 -7.14 16.45 -6.39
N GLU A 102 -8.47 16.32 -6.41
CA GLU A 102 -9.37 17.08 -7.31
C GLU A 102 -9.26 18.59 -7.12
N ASP A 103 -9.09 19.09 -5.91
CA ASP A 103 -9.01 20.52 -5.63
C ASP A 103 -7.58 21.08 -5.61
N GLY A 104 -6.56 20.25 -5.83
CA GLY A 104 -5.16 20.67 -5.88
C GLY A 104 -4.55 21.06 -4.51
N GLU A 105 -5.31 20.95 -3.42
CA GLU A 105 -4.86 21.28 -2.06
C GLU A 105 -4.14 20.10 -1.41
N TYR A 106 -2.91 19.82 -1.84
CA TYR A 106 -2.08 18.74 -1.27
C TYR A 106 -0.61 19.15 -1.16
N GLU A 107 0.12 18.49 -0.26
CA GLU A 107 1.54 18.79 -0.04
C GLU A 107 2.38 18.33 -1.24
N THR A 108 3.31 19.20 -1.67
CA THR A 108 4.30 18.92 -2.72
C THR A 108 5.72 19.23 -2.21
N TYR A 109 6.71 18.61 -2.82
CA TYR A 109 8.11 18.92 -2.60
C TYR A 109 8.69 19.64 -3.82
N LYS A 110 8.91 20.96 -3.71
CA LYS A 110 9.40 21.79 -4.83
C LYS A 110 8.57 21.60 -6.10
N SER A 111 7.25 21.65 -5.95
CA SER A 111 6.26 21.43 -7.00
C SER A 111 6.26 20.01 -7.61
N TYR A 112 6.84 19.03 -6.93
CA TYR A 112 6.67 17.62 -7.25
C TYR A 112 5.70 16.97 -6.27
N ARG A 113 4.78 16.16 -6.77
CA ARG A 113 4.13 15.14 -5.96
C ARG A 113 5.16 14.06 -5.67
N LEU A 114 5.45 13.84 -4.37
CA LEU A 114 6.55 12.99 -3.96
C LEU A 114 6.08 11.57 -3.70
N LEU A 115 6.41 10.69 -4.62
CA LEU A 115 6.00 9.30 -4.60
C LEU A 115 7.15 8.38 -4.16
N ALA A 116 6.82 7.21 -3.61
CA ALA A 116 7.78 6.13 -3.40
C ALA A 116 7.21 4.82 -3.93
N ILE A 117 8.08 4.00 -4.52
CA ILE A 117 7.78 2.61 -4.87
C ILE A 117 8.58 1.68 -3.99
N ASP A 118 7.90 0.70 -3.41
CA ASP A 118 8.55 -0.42 -2.75
C ASP A 118 7.70 -1.68 -2.82
N GLY A 119 8.33 -2.82 -2.60
CA GLY A 119 7.70 -4.12 -2.57
C GLY A 119 7.77 -4.74 -1.17
N SER A 120 6.77 -5.56 -0.86
CA SER A 120 6.75 -6.34 0.37
C SER A 120 6.17 -7.72 0.14
N VAL A 121 6.54 -8.67 0.98
CA VAL A 121 5.99 -10.03 0.92
C VAL A 121 4.96 -10.19 2.03
N THR A 122 3.78 -10.71 1.69
CA THR A 122 2.71 -11.03 2.64
C THR A 122 2.47 -12.53 2.70
N THR A 123 2.21 -13.05 3.90
CA THR A 123 1.84 -14.46 4.11
C THR A 123 0.35 -14.62 3.80
N LEU A 124 0.03 -15.64 2.99
CA LEU A 124 -1.31 -15.92 2.51
C LEU A 124 -1.89 -17.19 3.15
N PRO A 125 -3.23 -17.39 3.11
CA PRO A 125 -3.86 -18.66 3.49
C PRO A 125 -3.28 -19.82 2.67
N ASN A 126 -2.97 -20.93 3.33
CA ASN A 126 -2.31 -22.08 2.69
C ASN A 126 -3.34 -23.09 2.15
N THR A 127 -4.22 -22.64 1.25
CA THR A 127 -5.30 -23.43 0.63
C THR A 127 -4.95 -23.82 -0.80
N VAL A 128 -5.66 -24.81 -1.35
CA VAL A 128 -5.46 -25.27 -2.73
C VAL A 128 -5.71 -24.14 -3.72
N ASP A 129 -6.75 -23.33 -3.53
CA ASP A 129 -7.10 -22.22 -4.40
C ASP A 129 -6.02 -21.13 -4.41
N VAL A 130 -5.54 -20.72 -3.21
CA VAL A 130 -4.47 -19.72 -3.09
C VAL A 130 -3.16 -20.24 -3.67
N LYS A 131 -2.83 -21.53 -3.48
CA LYS A 131 -1.62 -22.14 -4.05
C LYS A 131 -1.62 -22.14 -5.57
N LYS A 132 -2.77 -22.32 -6.22
CA LYS A 132 -2.87 -22.28 -7.69
C LYS A 132 -2.49 -20.92 -8.25
N GLU A 133 -2.87 -19.83 -7.59
CA GLU A 133 -2.63 -18.48 -8.09
C GLU A 133 -1.29 -17.90 -7.61
N PHE A 134 -0.90 -18.17 -6.36
CA PHE A 134 0.26 -17.54 -5.73
C PHE A 134 1.48 -18.44 -5.62
N ASN A 135 1.47 -19.60 -6.20
CA ASN A 135 2.56 -20.58 -6.27
C ASN A 135 3.43 -20.66 -4.99
N PRO A 136 3.20 -21.63 -4.10
CA PRO A 136 3.81 -21.69 -2.79
C PRO A 136 5.33 -21.92 -2.86
N MET A 137 6.04 -21.43 -1.87
CA MET A 137 7.46 -21.74 -1.66
C MET A 137 7.60 -22.89 -0.68
N LYS A 138 8.47 -23.86 -0.98
CA LYS A 138 8.87 -24.91 -0.02
C LYS A 138 9.80 -24.31 1.03
N ALA A 139 9.33 -24.15 2.25
CA ALA A 139 10.15 -23.69 3.38
C ALA A 139 10.65 -24.88 4.18
N LYS A 140 11.97 -24.92 4.46
CA LYS A 140 12.55 -25.92 5.38
C LYS A 140 11.99 -25.73 6.79
N CYS A 141 11.42 -26.78 7.36
CA CYS A 141 10.98 -26.79 8.74
C CYS A 141 12.15 -27.05 9.68
N GLN A 142 12.04 -26.66 10.97
CA GLN A 142 13.08 -26.97 11.98
C GLN A 142 13.22 -28.47 12.28
N ILE A 143 12.23 -29.26 11.90
CA ILE A 143 12.29 -30.75 11.98
C ILE A 143 13.07 -31.22 10.75
N LYS A 144 14.16 -31.95 10.95
CA LYS A 144 14.99 -32.53 9.88
C LYS A 144 14.09 -33.18 8.82
N ASP A 145 14.33 -32.82 7.56
CA ASP A 145 13.70 -33.35 6.35
C ASP A 145 12.21 -33.05 6.13
N PHE A 146 11.59 -32.17 6.92
CA PHE A 146 10.22 -31.75 6.67
C PHE A 146 10.16 -30.37 5.97
N THR A 147 9.61 -30.34 4.78
CA THR A 147 9.30 -29.08 4.06
C THR A 147 7.82 -28.78 4.14
N LYS A 148 7.47 -27.53 4.43
CA LYS A 148 6.09 -27.05 4.45
C LYS A 148 5.90 -26.03 3.33
N ASP A 149 4.85 -26.20 2.55
CA ASP A 149 4.43 -25.17 1.61
C ASP A 149 4.00 -23.90 2.36
N VAL A 150 4.54 -22.76 1.97
CA VAL A 150 4.14 -21.46 2.48
C VAL A 150 3.67 -20.61 1.31
N SER A 151 2.37 -20.29 1.30
CA SER A 151 1.81 -19.39 0.31
C SER A 151 2.17 -17.95 0.65
N GLN A 152 2.81 -17.26 -0.30
CA GLN A 152 3.23 -15.87 -0.17
C GLN A 152 2.82 -15.08 -1.41
N GLY A 153 2.30 -13.88 -1.19
CA GLY A 153 2.07 -12.89 -2.24
C GLY A 153 3.14 -11.80 -2.21
N ARG A 154 3.49 -11.28 -3.38
CA ARG A 154 4.25 -10.05 -3.53
C ARG A 154 3.26 -8.89 -3.59
N VAL A 155 3.41 -7.94 -2.70
CA VAL A 155 2.70 -6.67 -2.70
C VAL A 155 3.65 -5.60 -3.23
N SER A 156 3.18 -4.74 -4.13
CA SER A 156 3.89 -3.54 -4.58
C SER A 156 2.95 -2.35 -4.46
N CYS A 157 3.49 -1.20 -4.09
CA CYS A 157 2.70 0.01 -3.94
C CYS A 157 3.48 1.23 -4.47
N LEU A 158 2.76 2.10 -5.16
CA LEU A 158 3.14 3.47 -5.46
C LEU A 158 2.41 4.36 -4.44
N PHE A 159 3.15 5.06 -3.61
CA PHE A 159 2.64 5.75 -2.43
C PHE A 159 3.11 7.19 -2.35
N ASP A 160 2.19 8.12 -2.19
CA ASP A 160 2.50 9.52 -1.89
C ASP A 160 2.93 9.64 -0.42
N VAL A 161 4.19 9.95 -0.22
CA VAL A 161 4.82 9.93 1.12
C VAL A 161 4.49 11.17 1.95
N LEU A 162 4.13 12.28 1.31
CA LEU A 162 3.73 13.51 1.98
C LEU A 162 2.27 13.43 2.41
N ASN A 163 1.40 13.01 1.50
CA ASN A 163 -0.05 13.02 1.70
C ASN A 163 -0.60 11.69 2.25
N ASN A 164 0.24 10.66 2.38
CA ASN A 164 -0.15 9.32 2.86
C ASN A 164 -1.23 8.65 2.02
N ILE A 165 -1.20 8.83 0.70
CA ILE A 165 -2.16 8.25 -0.26
C ILE A 165 -1.49 7.13 -1.07
N ALA A 166 -2.10 5.95 -1.11
CA ALA A 166 -1.71 4.90 -2.05
C ALA A 166 -2.26 5.26 -3.44
N ILE A 167 -1.34 5.57 -4.37
CA ILE A 167 -1.68 5.98 -5.74
C ILE A 167 -2.09 4.77 -6.57
N ASP A 168 -1.30 3.70 -6.49
CA ASP A 168 -1.58 2.40 -7.10
C ASP A 168 -0.99 1.28 -6.24
N SER A 169 -1.56 0.10 -6.34
CA SER A 169 -1.08 -1.07 -5.60
C SER A 169 -1.44 -2.36 -6.30
N SER A 170 -0.61 -3.37 -6.09
CA SER A 170 -0.79 -4.71 -6.65
C SER A 170 -0.46 -5.80 -5.64
N ILE A 171 -1.12 -6.94 -5.79
CA ILE A 171 -0.79 -8.18 -5.10
C ILE A 171 -0.72 -9.30 -6.13
N THR A 172 0.46 -9.93 -6.24
CA THR A 172 0.76 -10.92 -7.27
C THR A 172 1.48 -12.13 -6.67
N ASN A 173 1.65 -13.18 -7.46
CA ASN A 173 2.53 -14.28 -7.10
C ASN A 173 4.00 -13.82 -7.01
N LYS A 174 4.73 -14.37 -6.06
CA LYS A 174 6.15 -14.09 -5.85
C LYS A 174 7.05 -15.05 -6.62
N ASN A 175 6.64 -16.30 -6.76
CA ASN A 175 7.45 -17.39 -7.28
C ASN A 175 7.01 -17.79 -8.69
N LYS A 176 7.97 -18.14 -9.54
CA LYS A 176 7.67 -18.76 -10.84
C LYS A 176 7.02 -20.13 -10.63
N SER A 177 6.08 -20.50 -11.50
CA SER A 177 5.55 -21.85 -11.57
C SER A 177 6.61 -22.80 -12.15
N GLU A 178 6.65 -24.05 -11.69
CA GLU A 178 7.53 -25.08 -12.25
C GLU A 178 7.25 -25.31 -13.74
N ASN A 179 6.00 -25.12 -14.18
CA ASN A 179 5.55 -25.31 -15.56
C ASN A 179 5.49 -23.99 -16.36
N ASN A 180 6.03 -22.89 -15.87
CA ASN A 180 5.95 -21.55 -16.48
C ASN A 180 4.52 -21.02 -16.77
N ASP A 181 3.48 -21.64 -16.23
CA ASP A 181 2.08 -21.24 -16.46
C ASP A 181 1.70 -19.94 -15.72
N LEU A 182 2.48 -19.54 -14.72
CA LEU A 182 2.30 -18.32 -13.96
C LEU A 182 3.49 -17.39 -14.15
N VAL A 183 3.25 -16.20 -14.68
CA VAL A 183 4.27 -15.15 -14.78
C VAL A 183 4.59 -14.65 -13.37
N ALA A 184 5.84 -14.83 -12.94
CA ALA A 184 6.31 -14.20 -11.70
C ALA A 184 6.64 -12.75 -12.01
N TYR A 185 5.90 -11.83 -11.40
CA TYR A 185 6.22 -10.41 -11.47
C TYR A 185 7.33 -10.11 -10.46
N ASP A 186 8.50 -9.71 -10.95
CA ASP A 186 9.55 -9.18 -10.08
C ASP A 186 9.25 -7.73 -9.66
N GLU A 187 10.03 -7.20 -8.74
CA GLU A 187 9.80 -5.84 -8.19
C GLU A 187 9.97 -4.76 -9.26
N ARG A 188 10.86 -4.96 -10.23
CA ARG A 188 11.09 -3.97 -11.30
C ARG A 188 9.94 -3.95 -12.29
N THR A 189 9.43 -5.10 -12.68
CA THR A 189 8.25 -5.21 -13.55
C THR A 189 7.05 -4.51 -12.94
N LEU A 190 6.80 -4.72 -11.63
CA LEU A 190 5.72 -4.03 -10.93
C LEU A 190 5.96 -2.53 -10.82
N ALA A 191 7.21 -2.11 -10.58
CA ALA A 191 7.55 -0.69 -10.56
C ALA A 191 7.31 -0.02 -11.93
N LEU A 192 7.66 -0.68 -13.03
CA LEU A 192 7.37 -0.19 -14.38
C LEU A 192 5.87 0.01 -14.59
N GLN A 193 5.03 -0.95 -14.16
CA GLN A 193 3.58 -0.81 -14.25
C GLN A 193 3.06 0.41 -13.48
N HIS A 194 3.57 0.66 -12.27
CA HIS A 194 3.20 1.85 -11.50
C HIS A 194 3.66 3.15 -12.17
N LEU A 195 4.86 3.18 -12.72
CA LEU A 195 5.44 4.37 -13.36
C LEU A 195 4.71 4.81 -14.63
N TYR A 196 4.00 3.91 -15.31
CA TYR A 196 3.16 4.28 -16.46
C TYR A 196 2.05 5.28 -16.12
N GLY A 197 1.55 5.29 -14.88
CA GLY A 197 0.54 6.22 -14.41
C GLY A 197 1.09 7.53 -13.85
N CYS A 198 2.41 7.72 -13.85
CA CYS A 198 3.06 8.92 -13.33
C CYS A 198 3.27 9.98 -14.43
N THR A 199 3.39 11.25 -14.02
CA THR A 199 3.53 12.42 -14.89
C THR A 199 4.83 13.18 -14.61
N GLN A 200 5.10 14.26 -15.36
CA GLN A 200 6.24 15.16 -15.12
C GLN A 200 6.15 15.92 -13.77
N GLU A 201 4.97 15.95 -13.17
CA GLU A 201 4.76 16.56 -11.85
C GLU A 201 5.11 15.59 -10.70
N ASP A 202 5.42 14.33 -11.04
CA ASP A 202 5.78 13.31 -10.07
C ASP A 202 7.30 13.17 -9.96
N LEU A 203 7.77 12.96 -8.73
CA LEU A 203 9.13 12.51 -8.42
C LEU A 203 9.03 11.21 -7.59
N THR A 204 9.38 10.08 -8.22
CA THR A 204 9.26 8.77 -7.59
C THR A 204 10.59 8.31 -6.99
N ILE A 205 10.61 8.08 -5.68
CA ILE A 205 11.78 7.61 -4.94
C ILE A 205 11.78 6.09 -4.85
N MET A 206 12.92 5.47 -5.17
CA MET A 206 13.07 4.00 -5.17
C MET A 206 14.38 3.55 -4.50
N ASP A 207 14.38 2.33 -3.93
CA ASP A 207 15.56 1.75 -3.30
C ASP A 207 16.60 1.26 -4.34
N ARG A 208 17.75 0.83 -3.83
CA ARG A 208 18.91 0.31 -4.60
C ARG A 208 18.63 -0.94 -5.44
N GLY A 209 17.44 -1.55 -5.31
CA GLY A 209 16.99 -2.69 -6.11
C GLY A 209 16.55 -2.32 -7.52
N TYR A 210 16.11 -1.09 -7.71
CA TYR A 210 15.43 -0.64 -8.93
C TYR A 210 16.30 -0.07 -10.04
N PRO A 211 17.42 0.71 -9.77
CA PRO A 211 18.13 1.38 -10.82
C PRO A 211 18.60 0.41 -11.92
N SER A 212 18.23 0.71 -13.14
CA SER A 212 18.70 0.04 -14.35
C SER A 212 18.46 0.97 -15.55
N PHE A 213 19.09 0.69 -16.69
CA PHE A 213 18.86 1.49 -17.90
C PHE A 213 17.38 1.40 -18.34
N GLU A 214 16.77 0.23 -18.21
CA GLU A 214 15.37 -0.02 -18.56
C GLU A 214 14.41 0.89 -17.78
N ILE A 215 14.64 1.08 -16.48
CA ILE A 215 13.81 1.99 -15.66
C ILE A 215 13.94 3.42 -16.15
N PHE A 216 15.18 3.91 -16.41
CA PHE A 216 15.37 5.24 -16.95
C PHE A 216 14.80 5.41 -18.36
N ALA A 217 14.84 4.38 -19.18
CA ALA A 217 14.24 4.36 -20.50
C ALA A 217 12.70 4.43 -20.44
N ALA A 218 12.10 3.67 -19.53
CA ALA A 218 10.64 3.63 -19.36
C ALA A 218 10.06 4.97 -18.88
N VAL A 219 10.83 5.73 -18.06
CA VAL A 219 10.38 7.05 -17.57
C VAL A 219 10.81 8.21 -18.46
N HIS A 220 11.46 7.91 -19.58
CA HIS A 220 11.98 8.96 -20.49
C HIS A 220 10.82 9.85 -20.98
N ASN A 221 10.93 11.15 -20.70
CA ASN A 221 9.91 12.18 -21.00
C ASN A 221 8.54 12.01 -20.31
N ASN A 222 8.34 11.01 -19.44
CA ASN A 222 7.03 10.79 -18.80
C ASN A 222 7.01 11.25 -17.34
N THR A 223 8.02 10.90 -16.56
CA THR A 223 8.04 11.19 -15.13
C THR A 223 9.48 11.31 -14.60
N ASN A 224 9.62 11.71 -13.34
CA ASN A 224 10.90 11.87 -12.69
C ASN A 224 11.12 10.77 -11.65
N ILE A 225 12.37 10.31 -11.53
CA ILE A 225 12.75 9.28 -10.56
C ILE A 225 14.01 9.68 -9.81
N LEU A 226 14.10 9.21 -8.56
CA LEU A 226 15.26 9.27 -7.71
C LEU A 226 15.54 7.90 -7.11
N CYS A 227 16.69 7.32 -7.38
CA CYS A 227 17.03 5.99 -6.93
C CYS A 227 18.34 5.96 -6.16
N ARG A 228 18.48 5.07 -5.16
CA ARG A 228 19.77 4.76 -4.57
C ARG A 228 20.51 3.76 -5.46
N LEU A 229 21.80 4.05 -5.75
CA LEU A 229 22.61 3.25 -6.64
C LEU A 229 23.38 2.14 -5.88
N ARG A 230 23.56 0.98 -6.51
CA ARG A 230 24.55 -0.03 -6.10
C ARG A 230 25.88 0.21 -6.82
N LYS A 231 27.00 -0.07 -6.14
CA LYS A 231 28.36 0.15 -6.67
C LYS A 231 28.67 -0.53 -8.01
N ASN A 232 27.95 -1.62 -8.32
CA ASN A 232 28.13 -2.41 -9.54
C ASN A 232 27.16 -2.03 -10.69
N ILE A 233 26.25 -1.08 -10.46
CA ILE A 233 25.37 -0.52 -11.49
C ILE A 233 26.00 0.78 -11.98
N PHE A 234 25.98 1.05 -13.27
CA PHE A 234 26.57 2.24 -13.89
C PHE A 234 28.05 2.49 -13.51
N SER A 235 28.93 1.68 -14.07
CA SER A 235 30.40 1.69 -13.76
C SER A 235 31.03 3.08 -13.84
N LYS A 236 30.54 3.97 -14.74
CA LYS A 236 31.00 5.36 -14.85
C LYS A 236 30.80 6.19 -13.57
N ALA A 237 29.85 5.85 -12.71
CA ALA A 237 29.58 6.56 -11.47
C ALA A 237 30.30 5.94 -10.25
N LYS A 238 31.13 4.90 -10.44
CA LYS A 238 31.76 4.13 -9.35
C LYS A 238 32.65 4.98 -8.45
N PHE A 239 33.29 6.03 -8.99
CA PHE A 239 34.17 6.93 -8.24
C PHE A 239 33.41 7.72 -7.14
N LEU A 240 32.12 7.94 -7.31
CA LEU A 240 31.29 8.61 -6.29
C LEU A 240 31.09 7.79 -5.00
N PHE A 241 31.47 6.53 -4.97
CA PHE A 241 31.45 5.72 -3.75
C PHE A 241 32.70 5.91 -2.89
N ASP A 242 33.65 6.70 -3.35
CA ASP A 242 34.81 7.13 -2.56
C ASP A 242 34.43 8.40 -1.79
N ALA A 243 34.57 8.38 -0.45
CA ALA A 243 34.28 9.53 0.41
C ALA A 243 35.14 10.76 0.06
N HIS A 244 36.34 10.54 -0.48
CA HIS A 244 37.30 11.57 -0.87
C HIS A 244 37.11 12.05 -2.31
N SER A 245 36.05 11.60 -3.01
CA SER A 245 35.78 12.09 -4.37
C SER A 245 35.66 13.62 -4.39
N GLU A 246 36.39 14.27 -5.28
CA GLU A 246 36.31 15.73 -5.47
C GLU A 246 34.98 16.16 -6.03
N LYS A 247 34.37 15.32 -6.90
CA LYS A 247 33.06 15.59 -7.52
C LYS A 247 32.00 14.84 -6.74
N LYS A 248 31.02 15.57 -6.20
CA LYS A 248 29.90 15.01 -5.42
C LYS A 248 28.61 15.02 -6.17
N ASP A 249 28.50 15.74 -7.27
CA ASP A 249 27.30 15.86 -8.10
C ASP A 249 27.74 15.98 -9.57
N VAL A 250 27.33 15.05 -10.41
CA VAL A 250 27.77 14.96 -11.79
C VAL A 250 26.68 14.44 -12.71
N ILE A 251 26.63 14.98 -13.91
CA ILE A 251 25.78 14.46 -14.99
C ILE A 251 26.65 13.61 -15.91
N LEU A 252 26.30 12.34 -16.07
CA LEU A 252 27.01 11.40 -16.93
C LEU A 252 26.09 10.88 -18.04
N VAL A 253 26.68 10.67 -19.22
CA VAL A 253 25.99 9.97 -20.32
C VAL A 253 26.17 8.47 -20.14
N ILE A 254 25.06 7.76 -19.93
CA ILE A 254 24.99 6.32 -19.81
C ILE A 254 24.49 5.73 -21.11
N ASN A 255 25.17 4.67 -21.60
CA ASN A 255 24.76 3.94 -22.80
C ASN A 255 23.87 2.76 -22.44
N ALA A 256 22.89 2.46 -23.29
CA ALA A 256 22.08 1.26 -23.20
C ALA A 256 22.95 -0.01 -23.30
N PRO A 257 22.62 -1.06 -22.53
CA PRO A 257 23.14 -2.40 -22.77
C PRO A 257 22.87 -2.88 -24.20
N LYS A 258 23.77 -3.72 -24.73
CA LYS A 258 23.67 -4.17 -26.14
C LYS A 258 22.32 -4.81 -26.46
N TYR A 259 21.81 -5.64 -25.55
CA TYR A 259 20.57 -6.39 -25.73
C TYR A 259 19.30 -5.53 -25.77
N LEU A 260 19.36 -4.25 -25.34
CA LEU A 260 18.22 -3.33 -25.37
C LEU A 260 18.21 -2.38 -26.54
N LYS A 261 19.30 -2.28 -27.30
CA LYS A 261 19.46 -1.19 -28.28
C LYS A 261 18.42 -1.25 -29.39
N ASP A 262 18.17 -2.43 -29.91
CA ASP A 262 17.24 -2.63 -31.03
C ASP A 262 15.82 -2.30 -30.58
N GLU A 263 15.38 -2.83 -29.43
CA GLU A 263 14.06 -2.55 -28.84
C GLU A 263 13.85 -1.05 -28.54
N LEU A 264 14.87 -0.38 -28.01
CA LEU A 264 14.81 1.06 -27.73
C LEU A 264 14.70 1.88 -29.03
N GLN A 265 15.45 1.50 -30.07
CA GLN A 265 15.39 2.18 -31.37
C GLN A 265 14.02 2.00 -32.04
N GLU A 266 13.46 0.79 -32.01
CA GLU A 266 12.14 0.50 -32.54
C GLU A 266 11.03 1.32 -31.83
N ASN A 267 11.20 1.57 -30.53
CA ASN A 267 10.27 2.38 -29.75
C ASN A 267 10.60 3.89 -29.74
N GLY A 268 11.60 4.35 -30.49
CA GLY A 268 12.00 5.75 -30.54
C GLY A 268 12.62 6.28 -29.24
N ILE A 269 13.11 5.39 -28.37
CA ILE A 269 13.74 5.74 -27.09
C ILE A 269 15.25 5.88 -27.26
N PRO A 270 15.89 6.93 -26.72
CA PRO A 270 17.32 7.14 -26.86
C PRO A 270 18.17 6.00 -26.27
N THR A 271 19.16 5.52 -27.03
CA THR A 271 20.12 4.52 -26.53
C THR A 271 21.24 5.13 -25.65
N LYS A 272 21.22 6.45 -25.46
CA LYS A 272 22.11 7.19 -24.58
C LYS A 272 21.30 8.18 -23.76
N MET A 273 21.46 8.18 -22.44
CA MET A 273 20.71 9.05 -21.54
C MET A 273 21.64 9.81 -20.62
N LYS A 274 21.33 11.09 -20.36
CA LYS A 274 21.96 11.87 -19.31
C LYS A 274 21.31 11.49 -17.98
N ILE A 275 22.11 11.06 -17.02
CA ILE A 275 21.67 10.74 -15.66
C ILE A 275 22.55 11.55 -14.70
N ARG A 276 21.92 12.19 -13.72
CA ARG A 276 22.62 12.92 -12.66
C ARG A 276 22.86 11.97 -11.50
N PHE A 277 24.10 11.98 -10.99
CA PHE A 277 24.55 11.15 -9.88
C PHE A 277 25.06 12.03 -8.76
N ILE A 278 24.56 11.77 -7.54
CA ILE A 278 24.81 12.59 -6.36
C ILE A 278 25.40 11.72 -5.25
N GLN A 279 26.54 12.11 -4.70
CA GLN A 279 27.08 11.53 -3.48
C GLN A 279 26.41 12.14 -2.26
N VAL A 280 25.91 11.30 -1.37
CA VAL A 280 25.35 11.69 -0.07
C VAL A 280 26.16 11.01 1.03
N ILE A 281 26.63 11.79 1.99
CA ILE A 281 27.31 11.27 3.17
C ILE A 281 26.37 11.32 4.35
N LEU A 282 26.06 10.15 4.90
CA LEU A 282 25.20 10.03 6.07
C LEU A 282 25.94 10.42 7.35
N ASP A 283 25.20 10.70 8.44
CA ASP A 283 25.76 11.15 9.72
C ASP A 283 26.75 10.15 10.35
N ASN A 284 26.65 8.88 9.99
CA ASN A 284 27.56 7.82 10.41
C ASN A 284 28.78 7.64 9.49
N GLY A 285 29.00 8.54 8.53
CA GLY A 285 30.10 8.49 7.55
C GLY A 285 29.87 7.55 6.36
N THR A 286 28.72 6.84 6.30
CA THR A 286 28.41 5.96 5.16
C THR A 286 28.15 6.79 3.90
N VAL A 287 28.80 6.40 2.79
CA VAL A 287 28.59 7.01 1.48
C VAL A 287 27.47 6.29 0.75
N GLU A 288 26.45 7.03 0.37
CA GLU A 288 25.40 6.61 -0.55
C GLU A 288 25.53 7.39 -1.87
N VAL A 289 25.21 6.75 -2.97
CA VAL A 289 25.13 7.42 -4.28
C VAL A 289 23.70 7.32 -4.77
N LEU A 290 23.13 8.47 -5.10
CA LEU A 290 21.81 8.58 -5.69
C LEU A 290 21.93 8.85 -7.19
N CYS A 291 20.90 8.47 -7.96
CA CYS A 291 20.80 8.75 -9.39
C CYS A 291 19.40 9.19 -9.77
N THR A 292 19.31 10.18 -10.68
CA THR A 292 18.03 10.79 -11.09
C THR A 292 18.08 11.25 -12.54
N ASN A 293 16.91 11.32 -13.20
CA ASN A 293 16.73 11.99 -14.49
C ASN A 293 16.41 13.49 -14.35
N VAL A 294 16.27 14.01 -13.13
CA VAL A 294 16.14 15.46 -12.89
C VAL A 294 17.53 16.09 -12.99
N LEU A 295 17.78 16.75 -14.11
CA LEU A 295 19.09 17.37 -14.41
C LEU A 295 19.20 18.81 -13.91
N ASP A 296 18.06 19.47 -13.60
CA ASP A 296 17.99 20.84 -13.11
C ASP A 296 18.48 20.90 -11.65
N ASN A 297 19.66 21.50 -11.47
CA ASN A 297 20.29 21.69 -10.17
C ASN A 297 19.77 22.92 -9.41
N GLU A 298 19.06 23.83 -10.06
CA GLU A 298 18.42 24.96 -9.38
C GLU A 298 17.11 24.47 -8.72
N ARG A 299 16.36 23.61 -9.38
CA ARG A 299 15.15 23.02 -8.84
C ARG A 299 15.44 22.03 -7.71
N LEU A 300 16.42 21.13 -7.90
CA LEU A 300 16.90 20.20 -6.87
C LEU A 300 18.39 20.40 -6.62
N LYS A 301 18.73 21.10 -5.54
CA LYS A 301 20.13 21.34 -5.14
C LYS A 301 20.74 20.07 -4.56
N THR A 302 22.07 19.93 -4.67
CA THR A 302 22.81 18.79 -4.11
C THR A 302 22.52 18.58 -2.62
N SER A 303 22.33 19.67 -1.86
CA SER A 303 21.99 19.64 -0.43
C SER A 303 20.63 18.98 -0.12
N ASP A 304 19.69 19.04 -1.04
CA ASP A 304 18.32 18.55 -0.82
C ASP A 304 18.25 17.03 -0.80
N PHE A 305 19.14 16.35 -1.50
CA PHE A 305 19.01 14.91 -1.77
C PHE A 305 19.10 14.02 -0.53
N LYS A 306 19.79 14.43 0.54
CA LYS A 306 19.87 13.67 1.79
C LYS A 306 18.51 13.59 2.45
N GLU A 307 17.84 14.72 2.62
CA GLU A 307 16.52 14.80 3.25
C GLU A 307 15.44 14.21 2.32
N LEU A 308 15.49 14.56 1.05
CA LEU A 308 14.56 14.06 0.04
C LEU A 308 14.55 12.53 -0.02
N TYR A 309 15.74 11.91 -0.07
CA TYR A 309 15.81 10.45 -0.13
C TYR A 309 15.36 9.79 1.19
N ALA A 310 15.56 10.46 2.33
CA ALA A 310 15.08 9.95 3.61
C ALA A 310 13.54 9.81 3.68
N LEU A 311 12.79 10.63 2.92
CA LEU A 311 11.32 10.53 2.84
C LEU A 311 10.84 9.21 2.24
N ARG A 312 11.69 8.46 1.51
CA ARG A 312 11.40 7.11 1.05
C ARG A 312 10.93 6.17 2.17
N TRP A 313 11.42 6.36 3.40
CA TRP A 313 10.99 5.56 4.55
C TRP A 313 9.49 5.65 4.85
N GLY A 314 8.79 6.63 4.28
CA GLY A 314 7.33 6.74 4.37
C GLY A 314 6.62 5.49 3.88
N ILE A 315 7.06 4.87 2.76
CA ILE A 315 6.45 3.65 2.24
C ILE A 315 6.73 2.42 3.12
N GLU A 316 7.89 2.33 3.77
CA GLU A 316 8.17 1.24 4.72
C GLU A 316 7.25 1.36 5.96
N THR A 317 7.03 2.60 6.44
CA THR A 317 6.07 2.89 7.51
C THR A 317 4.64 2.56 7.09
N TYR A 318 4.29 2.79 5.82
CA TYR A 318 2.99 2.40 5.26
C TYR A 318 2.82 0.88 5.24
N PHE A 319 3.82 0.11 4.81
CA PHE A 319 3.75 -1.36 4.87
C PHE A 319 3.63 -1.88 6.32
N ASP A 320 4.33 -1.26 7.28
CA ASP A 320 4.18 -1.59 8.70
C ASP A 320 2.74 -1.32 9.19
N LEU A 321 2.15 -0.20 8.78
CA LEU A 321 0.77 0.16 9.08
C LEU A 321 -0.21 -0.90 8.59
N ILE A 322 -0.18 -1.26 7.29
CA ILE A 322 -1.15 -2.20 6.71
C ILE A 322 -0.96 -3.62 7.23
N LYS A 323 0.27 -4.07 7.46
CA LYS A 323 0.57 -5.42 7.95
C LYS A 323 0.29 -5.60 9.45
N ASN A 324 0.78 -4.69 10.26
CA ASN A 324 0.75 -4.84 11.71
C ASN A 324 -0.50 -4.20 12.33
N ARG A 325 -0.81 -2.95 12.00
CA ARG A 325 -1.95 -2.25 12.58
C ARG A 325 -3.29 -2.69 11.98
N LEU A 326 -3.37 -2.76 10.65
CA LEU A 326 -4.58 -3.20 9.96
C LEU A 326 -4.65 -4.72 9.80
N SER A 327 -3.62 -5.44 10.26
CA SER A 327 -3.55 -6.90 10.25
C SER A 327 -3.87 -7.48 8.86
N LEU A 328 -3.20 -6.97 7.82
CA LEU A 328 -3.43 -7.40 6.44
C LEU A 328 -3.35 -8.93 6.30
N GLU A 329 -2.37 -9.56 6.95
CA GLU A 329 -2.15 -11.02 6.90
C GLU A 329 -3.22 -11.85 7.64
N ASN A 330 -4.13 -11.20 8.38
CA ASN A 330 -5.31 -11.85 8.93
C ASN A 330 -6.45 -11.81 7.89
N PHE A 331 -6.31 -12.58 6.83
CA PHE A 331 -7.31 -12.67 5.77
C PHE A 331 -8.60 -13.29 6.30
N THR A 332 -9.74 -12.66 5.94
CA THR A 332 -11.07 -13.08 6.40
C THR A 332 -11.68 -14.19 5.54
N GLY A 333 -10.99 -14.58 4.45
CA GLY A 333 -11.38 -15.65 3.55
C GLY A 333 -10.20 -16.51 3.12
N GLN A 334 -10.50 -17.68 2.54
CA GLN A 334 -9.57 -18.74 2.23
C GLN A 334 -9.33 -18.93 0.72
N THR A 335 -9.87 -18.04 -0.12
CA THR A 335 -9.70 -18.07 -1.59
C THR A 335 -8.79 -16.95 -2.07
N SER A 336 -8.20 -17.10 -3.22
CA SER A 336 -7.39 -16.06 -3.88
C SER A 336 -8.20 -14.78 -4.16
N LEU A 337 -9.47 -14.94 -4.55
CA LEU A 337 -10.41 -13.83 -4.66
C LEU A 337 -10.57 -13.09 -3.32
N ALA A 338 -10.75 -13.83 -2.21
CA ALA A 338 -10.91 -13.25 -0.90
C ALA A 338 -9.65 -12.52 -0.41
N VAL A 339 -8.47 -13.05 -0.72
CA VAL A 339 -7.18 -12.39 -0.46
C VAL A 339 -7.11 -11.03 -1.17
N LYS A 340 -7.42 -10.99 -2.46
CA LYS A 340 -7.44 -9.74 -3.24
C LYS A 340 -8.48 -8.75 -2.73
N GLN A 341 -9.67 -9.21 -2.38
CA GLN A 341 -10.72 -8.38 -1.80
C GLN A 341 -10.26 -7.73 -0.49
N ASP A 342 -9.69 -8.51 0.44
CA ASP A 342 -9.20 -7.99 1.73
C ASP A 342 -8.02 -7.02 1.54
N PHE A 343 -7.16 -7.29 0.56
CA PHE A 343 -6.05 -6.41 0.22
C PHE A 343 -6.54 -5.05 -0.26
N PHE A 344 -7.34 -5.01 -1.33
CA PHE A 344 -7.82 -3.74 -1.90
C PHE A 344 -8.79 -3.00 -0.97
N ALA A 345 -9.59 -3.70 -0.17
CA ALA A 345 -10.41 -3.08 0.87
C ALA A 345 -9.52 -2.39 1.94
N THR A 346 -8.36 -2.96 2.25
CA THR A 346 -7.38 -2.34 3.17
C THR A 346 -6.75 -1.11 2.53
N ILE A 347 -6.36 -1.15 1.25
CA ILE A 347 -5.83 0.00 0.51
C ILE A 347 -6.86 1.14 0.47
N PHE A 348 -8.10 0.83 0.10
CA PHE A 348 -9.18 1.81 0.15
C PHE A 348 -9.32 2.46 1.54
N LEU A 349 -9.34 1.64 2.59
CA LEU A 349 -9.49 2.14 3.97
C LEU A 349 -8.34 3.07 4.36
N THR A 350 -7.11 2.83 3.89
CA THR A 350 -5.97 3.71 4.17
C THR A 350 -6.12 5.06 3.47
N ASN A 351 -6.52 5.07 2.20
CA ASN A 351 -6.76 6.31 1.46
C ASN A 351 -7.92 7.10 2.10
N TYR A 352 -9.01 6.41 2.44
CA TYR A 352 -10.16 7.04 3.07
C TYR A 352 -9.81 7.66 4.44
N GLU A 353 -9.00 6.99 5.26
CA GLU A 353 -8.51 7.56 6.53
C GLU A 353 -7.63 8.78 6.30
N SER A 354 -6.72 8.72 5.34
CA SER A 354 -5.84 9.85 5.03
C SER A 354 -6.62 11.07 4.57
N MET A 355 -7.65 10.89 3.71
CA MET A 355 -8.56 11.98 3.31
C MET A 355 -9.31 12.59 4.49
N MET A 356 -9.85 11.74 5.39
CA MET A 356 -10.60 12.21 6.55
C MET A 356 -9.75 12.98 7.56
N THR A 357 -8.46 12.65 7.66
CA THR A 357 -7.57 13.23 8.69
C THR A 357 -6.62 14.28 8.13
N TYR A 358 -6.62 14.56 6.83
CA TYR A 358 -5.68 15.47 6.18
C TYR A 358 -5.73 16.88 6.77
N ASP A 359 -6.89 17.52 6.71
CA ASP A 359 -7.06 18.88 7.21
C ASP A 359 -6.76 19.00 8.72
N MET A 360 -7.14 17.98 9.50
CA MET A 360 -6.83 17.93 10.95
C MET A 360 -5.33 17.81 11.21
N ASN A 361 -4.60 17.07 10.37
CA ASN A 361 -3.15 16.98 10.50
C ASN A 361 -2.47 18.30 10.12
N GLU A 362 -2.98 19.04 9.13
CA GLU A 362 -2.48 20.38 8.78
C GLU A 362 -2.76 21.37 9.92
N GLU A 363 -3.96 21.35 10.50
CA GLU A 363 -4.29 22.15 11.69
C GLU A 363 -3.37 21.84 12.87
N LEU A 364 -3.15 20.56 13.17
CA LEU A 364 -2.24 20.13 14.23
C LEU A 364 -0.80 20.55 13.97
N LYS A 365 -0.34 20.50 12.73
CA LYS A 365 0.99 20.93 12.32
C LYS A 365 1.18 22.42 12.62
N GLU A 366 0.21 23.27 12.26
CA GLU A 366 0.25 24.70 12.52
C GLU A 366 0.10 25.04 14.02
N THR A 367 -0.87 24.46 14.70
CA THR A 367 -1.15 24.78 16.12
C THR A 367 -0.09 24.25 17.08
N THR A 368 0.67 23.23 16.68
CA THR A 368 1.72 22.62 17.52
C THR A 368 3.14 22.89 17.04
N LYS A 369 3.34 23.78 16.06
CA LYS A 369 4.68 24.08 15.50
C LYS A 369 5.66 24.65 16.53
N GLU A 370 5.18 25.39 17.51
CA GLU A 370 5.98 25.95 18.62
C GLU A 370 6.26 24.93 19.75
N ASN A 371 5.62 23.77 19.70
CA ASN A 371 5.84 22.73 20.70
C ASN A 371 7.17 22.01 20.42
N LYS A 372 7.74 21.39 21.47
CA LYS A 372 8.95 20.54 21.31
C LYS A 372 8.83 19.52 20.17
N TYR A 373 7.63 19.05 19.91
CA TYR A 373 7.33 18.11 18.81
C TYR A 373 5.97 18.45 18.22
N ILE A 374 5.91 18.48 16.89
CA ILE A 374 4.67 18.58 16.13
C ILE A 374 3.79 17.35 16.41
N GLN A 375 2.48 17.54 16.44
CA GLN A 375 1.51 16.48 16.67
C GLN A 375 0.80 16.10 15.37
N LYS A 376 0.25 14.90 15.36
CA LYS A 376 -0.64 14.40 14.33
C LYS A 376 -1.71 13.50 14.91
N VAL A 377 -2.77 13.25 14.15
CA VAL A 377 -3.84 12.32 14.52
C VAL A 377 -3.27 10.91 14.77
N ASN A 378 -3.75 10.28 15.84
CA ASN A 378 -3.34 8.92 16.17
C ASN A 378 -4.06 7.91 15.26
N LYS A 379 -3.33 7.34 14.30
CA LYS A 379 -3.86 6.35 13.36
C LYS A 379 -4.50 5.12 14.02
N ALA A 380 -4.18 4.79 15.28
CA ALA A 380 -4.89 3.72 16.00
C ALA A 380 -6.33 4.13 16.35
N VAL A 381 -6.53 5.40 16.69
CA VAL A 381 -7.84 5.95 17.02
C VAL A 381 -8.65 6.15 15.75
N SER A 382 -8.09 6.82 14.72
CA SER A 382 -8.82 7.11 13.47
C SER A 382 -9.30 5.84 12.78
N PHE A 383 -8.44 4.84 12.56
CA PHE A 383 -8.87 3.58 11.96
C PHE A 383 -9.93 2.83 12.77
N ASN A 384 -9.81 2.84 14.10
CA ASN A 384 -10.81 2.17 14.94
C ASN A 384 -12.17 2.86 14.82
N VAL A 385 -12.21 4.18 14.91
CA VAL A 385 -13.45 4.96 14.82
C VAL A 385 -14.08 4.83 13.43
N ILE A 386 -13.28 4.97 12.35
CA ILE A 386 -13.77 4.81 10.97
C ILE A 386 -14.38 3.43 10.76
N LYS A 387 -13.72 2.36 11.24
CA LYS A 387 -14.27 1.00 11.15
C LYS A 387 -15.57 0.83 11.94
N HIS A 388 -15.67 1.45 13.11
CA HIS A 388 -16.93 1.42 13.88
C HIS A 388 -18.06 2.17 13.18
N LYS A 389 -17.74 3.30 12.54
CA LYS A 389 -18.71 4.17 11.85
C LYS A 389 -18.88 3.87 10.36
N VAL A 390 -18.25 2.82 9.84
CA VAL A 390 -18.23 2.54 8.39
C VAL A 390 -19.61 2.38 7.77
N PHE A 391 -20.60 1.86 8.53
CA PHE A 391 -21.96 1.74 8.05
C PHE A 391 -22.66 3.09 7.98
N ASP A 392 -22.48 3.95 8.98
CA ASP A 392 -22.99 5.32 8.96
C ASP A 392 -22.35 6.11 7.80
N LEU A 393 -21.03 5.97 7.63
CA LEU A 393 -20.25 6.67 6.60
C LEU A 393 -20.59 6.21 5.19
N LEU A 394 -20.68 4.91 4.94
CA LEU A 394 -20.71 4.35 3.59
C LEU A 394 -21.98 3.58 3.24
N TYR A 395 -22.92 3.34 4.14
CA TYR A 395 -24.09 2.48 3.87
C TYR A 395 -25.43 3.15 4.18
N LEU A 396 -25.59 3.73 5.37
CA LEU A 396 -26.81 4.40 5.80
C LEU A 396 -26.93 5.80 5.20
N ASP A 397 -28.16 6.27 4.99
CA ASP A 397 -28.43 7.61 4.46
C ASP A 397 -28.67 8.67 5.54
N ASN A 398 -28.19 8.41 6.76
CA ASN A 398 -28.28 9.35 7.87
C ASN A 398 -27.44 10.60 7.61
N PRO A 399 -27.86 11.79 8.10
CA PRO A 399 -27.01 12.97 8.15
C PRO A 399 -25.70 12.64 8.88
N LEU A 400 -24.59 13.17 8.37
CA LEU A 400 -23.24 12.87 8.89
C LEU A 400 -22.67 13.98 9.77
N ASP A 401 -23.24 15.20 9.74
CA ASP A 401 -22.63 16.41 10.29
C ASP A 401 -22.28 16.24 11.78
N GLU A 402 -23.25 15.91 12.62
CA GLU A 402 -23.03 15.72 14.07
C GLU A 402 -22.02 14.59 14.36
N MET A 403 -22.10 13.49 13.62
CA MET A 403 -21.18 12.35 13.78
C MET A 403 -19.76 12.74 13.38
N LEU A 404 -19.59 13.48 12.28
CA LEU A 404 -18.28 13.94 11.80
C LEU A 404 -17.67 14.95 12.79
N GLU A 405 -18.45 15.86 13.38
CA GLU A 405 -18.00 16.77 14.45
C GLU A 405 -17.49 16.00 15.67
N GLN A 406 -18.20 14.95 16.08
CA GLN A 406 -17.76 14.07 17.17
C GLN A 406 -16.47 13.34 16.82
N MET A 407 -16.32 12.84 15.59
CA MET A 407 -15.11 12.18 15.12
C MET A 407 -13.93 13.14 15.07
N GLU A 408 -14.11 14.34 14.55
CA GLU A 408 -13.09 15.40 14.49
C GLU A 408 -12.59 15.74 15.89
N LYS A 409 -13.50 16.05 16.82
CA LYS A 409 -13.14 16.32 18.23
C LYS A 409 -12.35 15.16 18.85
N LEU A 410 -12.74 13.90 18.54
CA LEU A 410 -12.04 12.74 19.03
C LEU A 410 -10.62 12.62 18.42
N PHE A 411 -10.45 12.93 17.16
CA PHE A 411 -9.16 12.85 16.46
C PHE A 411 -8.21 13.96 16.96
N LEU A 412 -8.67 15.18 17.12
CA LEU A 412 -7.90 16.32 17.62
C LEU A 412 -7.51 16.18 19.09
N THR A 413 -8.31 15.47 19.91
CA THR A 413 -7.97 15.20 21.31
C THR A 413 -7.07 13.98 21.50
N ASN A 414 -6.99 13.07 20.54
CA ASN A 414 -6.19 11.85 20.60
C ASN A 414 -5.04 11.90 19.60
N THR A 415 -4.03 12.69 19.91
CA THR A 415 -2.87 12.92 19.03
C THR A 415 -1.66 12.09 19.43
N ILE A 416 -0.68 12.01 18.53
CA ILE A 416 0.66 11.49 18.81
C ILE A 416 1.72 12.48 18.33
N VAL A 417 2.86 12.51 19.03
CA VAL A 417 3.97 13.39 18.68
C VAL A 417 4.80 12.79 17.53
N ILE A 418 5.23 13.64 16.60
CA ILE A 418 6.21 13.30 15.57
C ILE A 418 7.60 13.56 16.16
N ARG A 419 8.36 12.51 16.41
CA ARG A 419 9.74 12.61 16.93
C ARG A 419 10.70 12.46 15.76
N PRO A 420 11.33 13.54 15.27
CA PRO A 420 12.36 13.44 14.25
C PRO A 420 13.54 12.61 14.79
N ASN A 421 14.20 11.87 13.94
CA ASN A 421 15.41 11.10 14.28
C ASN A 421 15.23 10.04 15.39
N ARG A 422 14.01 9.49 15.55
CA ARG A 422 13.81 8.38 16.49
C ARG A 422 14.63 7.18 16.04
N LYS A 423 15.77 6.96 16.70
CA LYS A 423 16.53 5.71 16.55
C LYS A 423 15.70 4.58 17.15
N SER A 424 14.98 3.83 16.34
CA SER A 424 14.43 2.55 16.80
C SER A 424 15.61 1.64 17.09
N LYS A 425 15.69 1.08 18.31
CA LYS A 425 16.65 0.00 18.57
C LYS A 425 16.38 -1.09 17.54
N PRO A 426 17.42 -1.64 16.87
CA PRO A 426 17.22 -2.78 15.98
C PRO A 426 16.47 -3.84 16.79
N ARG A 427 15.38 -4.38 16.25
CA ARG A 427 14.74 -5.54 16.88
C ARG A 427 15.79 -6.65 16.87
N LEU A 428 16.36 -6.96 18.04
CA LEU A 428 17.36 -8.02 18.23
C LEU A 428 16.83 -9.43 17.92
N ASP A 429 15.51 -9.55 17.66
CA ASP A 429 14.85 -10.82 17.43
C ASP A 429 14.49 -11.06 15.94
N LYS A 430 15.51 -11.49 15.19
CA LYS A 430 15.26 -12.27 13.95
C LYS A 430 14.48 -13.57 14.22
N ASN A 431 14.31 -13.97 15.48
CA ASN A 431 13.62 -15.19 15.90
C ASN A 431 12.12 -14.98 16.18
N ILE A 432 11.63 -13.75 16.41
CA ILE A 432 10.20 -13.49 16.68
C ILE A 432 9.34 -13.79 15.45
N HIS A 433 9.82 -13.54 14.22
CA HIS A 433 9.09 -13.97 13.03
C HIS A 433 8.93 -15.51 12.93
N LYS A 434 9.89 -16.27 13.45
CA LYS A 434 9.77 -17.74 13.55
C LYS A 434 8.79 -18.15 14.66
N SER A 435 8.74 -17.42 15.79
CA SER A 435 7.85 -17.72 16.91
C SER A 435 6.40 -17.31 16.63
N THR A 436 6.13 -16.20 15.94
CA THR A 436 4.77 -15.77 15.62
C THR A 436 4.09 -16.73 14.64
N ILE A 437 4.81 -17.25 13.64
CA ILE A 437 4.31 -18.29 12.75
C ILE A 437 4.07 -19.58 13.52
N ALA A 438 4.97 -19.96 14.45
CA ALA A 438 4.83 -21.12 15.32
C ALA A 438 3.69 -20.95 16.32
N THR A 439 3.51 -19.76 16.91
CA THR A 439 2.46 -19.49 17.91
C THR A 439 1.07 -19.49 17.28
N ASN A 440 0.91 -18.95 16.08
CA ASN A 440 -0.36 -19.01 15.35
C ASN A 440 -0.70 -20.43 14.90
N SER A 441 0.29 -21.24 14.50
CA SER A 441 0.10 -22.68 14.19
C SER A 441 -0.18 -23.52 15.43
N ILE A 442 0.43 -23.22 16.58
CA ILE A 442 0.18 -23.89 17.86
C ILE A 442 -1.21 -23.58 18.40
N ASN A 443 -1.67 -22.34 18.26
CA ASN A 443 -3.03 -21.96 18.65
C ASN A 443 -4.10 -22.63 17.75
N HIS A 444 -3.81 -22.83 16.48
CA HIS A 444 -4.67 -23.58 15.56
C HIS A 444 -4.70 -25.08 15.88
N LEU A 445 -3.57 -25.65 16.26
CA LEU A 445 -3.45 -27.06 16.69
C LEU A 445 -4.11 -27.31 18.05
N LYS A 446 -4.02 -26.38 19.01
CA LYS A 446 -4.73 -26.45 20.29
C LYS A 446 -6.25 -26.37 20.12
N ARG A 447 -6.76 -25.59 19.17
CA ARG A 447 -8.18 -25.55 18.79
C ARG A 447 -8.66 -26.88 18.19
N LYS A 448 -7.86 -27.51 17.31
CA LYS A 448 -8.19 -28.85 16.75
C LYS A 448 -8.25 -29.95 17.82
N LYS A 449 -7.35 -29.96 18.81
CA LYS A 449 -7.36 -30.95 19.89
C LYS A 449 -8.54 -30.80 20.84
N LYS A 450 -9.12 -29.61 21.02
CA LYS A 450 -10.34 -29.41 21.83
C LYS A 450 -11.63 -29.90 21.13
N ASN A 451 -11.62 -30.04 19.81
CA ASN A 451 -12.79 -30.51 19.05
C ASN A 451 -12.79 -32.03 18.75
N VAL A 452 -11.80 -32.78 19.24
CA VAL A 452 -11.70 -34.25 19.06
C VAL A 452 -11.88 -34.99 20.39
N GLY A 453 -12.20 -34.27 21.46
CA GLY A 453 -12.43 -34.84 22.78
C GLY A 453 -13.78 -34.38 23.35
N ASN A 454 -14.88 -34.76 22.69
CA ASN A 454 -16.23 -34.94 23.22
C ASN A 454 -17.00 -35.81 22.25
#